data_2da9d282841429797a5f5458b97cf35c
#
_entry.id   2da9d282841429797a5f5458b97cf35c
#
_cell.length_a   1.000
_cell.length_b   1.000
_cell.length_c   1.000
_cell.angle_alpha   90.00
_cell.angle_beta   90.00
_cell.angle_gamma   90.00
#
_symmetry.space_group_name_H-M   'P 1'
#
loop_
_entity.id
_entity.type
_entity.pdbx_description
1 polymer ?
#
loop_
_entity_poly.entity_id
_entity_poly.type
_entity_poly.pdbx_seq_one_letter_code
_entity_poly.pdbx_strand_id
1 'polypeptide(L)'
;MAEAFTAGVRPGGLTDDTQIRMLLCYLVKVAGPVKRETMQGALLQEQLVNYFEFADALAEVEKQQLVTVDEDGRYTITRRGTTVADTLAYDLPRTVRESAIRAVMQIRSWRHRAASNRAVVQEKDGQFSVVCSIADMGSDVFRMELAMPDS
;
A
#
# COMPACT_ATOMS: atom_id res chain seq x y z
N MET A 1 -14.79 20.57 -13.88
CA MET A 1 -14.16 19.31 -13.41
C MET A 1 -15.24 18.27 -13.23
N ALA A 2 -14.98 17.05 -13.67
CA ALA A 2 -15.95 15.95 -13.50
C ALA A 2 -15.99 15.51 -12.04
N GLU A 3 -17.18 15.33 -11.51
CA GLU A 3 -17.35 14.72 -10.20
C GLU A 3 -16.96 13.25 -10.27
N ALA A 4 -16.14 12.79 -9.32
CA ALA A 4 -15.75 11.41 -9.21
C ALA A 4 -16.90 10.56 -8.64
N PHE A 5 -16.92 9.29 -9.01
CA PHE A 5 -17.85 8.33 -8.43
C PHE A 5 -17.47 8.09 -6.96
N THR A 6 -18.40 8.36 -6.04
CA THR A 6 -18.11 8.45 -4.61
C THR A 6 -18.62 7.28 -3.77
N ALA A 7 -19.16 6.24 -4.40
CA ALA A 7 -19.60 5.05 -3.64
C ALA A 7 -18.44 4.43 -2.86
N GLY A 8 -18.60 4.28 -1.56
CA GLY A 8 -17.57 3.77 -0.64
C GLY A 8 -16.57 4.82 -0.15
N VAL A 9 -16.75 6.09 -0.50
CA VAL A 9 -15.91 7.18 0.01
C VAL A 9 -16.52 7.74 1.30
N ARG A 10 -15.68 7.89 2.34
CA ARG A 10 -16.12 8.48 3.60
C ARG A 10 -16.32 9.99 3.48
N PRO A 11 -17.09 10.63 4.37
CA PRO A 11 -17.14 12.09 4.45
C PRO A 11 -15.72 12.66 4.65
N GLY A 12 -15.35 13.65 3.84
CA GLY A 12 -14.00 14.23 3.81
C GLY A 12 -13.01 13.48 2.92
N GLY A 13 -13.44 12.41 2.23
CA GLY A 13 -12.66 11.78 1.16
C GLY A 13 -12.70 12.60 -0.12
N LEU A 14 -12.03 12.10 -1.17
CA LEU A 14 -11.91 12.82 -2.43
C LEU A 14 -13.09 12.57 -3.35
N THR A 15 -13.64 13.64 -3.92
CA THR A 15 -14.80 13.63 -4.81
C THR A 15 -14.49 14.17 -6.22
N ASP A 16 -13.26 14.56 -6.46
CA ASP A 16 -12.81 15.18 -7.70
C ASP A 16 -11.68 14.33 -8.30
N ASP A 17 -11.80 13.98 -9.58
CA ASP A 17 -10.81 13.18 -10.28
C ASP A 17 -9.41 13.83 -10.33
N THR A 18 -9.36 15.15 -10.41
CA THR A 18 -8.10 15.91 -10.37
C THR A 18 -7.42 15.76 -9.02
N GLN A 19 -8.18 15.87 -7.93
CA GLN A 19 -7.66 15.69 -6.57
C GLN A 19 -7.14 14.26 -6.36
N ILE A 20 -7.80 13.25 -6.91
CA ILE A 20 -7.36 11.85 -6.83
C ILE A 20 -6.01 11.69 -7.55
N ARG A 21 -5.86 12.27 -8.74
CA ARG A 21 -4.58 12.23 -9.48
C ARG A 21 -3.46 12.96 -8.73
N MET A 22 -3.74 14.11 -8.13
CA MET A 22 -2.79 14.82 -7.29
C MET A 22 -2.36 13.99 -6.08
N LEU A 23 -3.29 13.32 -5.42
CA LEU A 23 -3.01 12.43 -4.29
C LEU A 23 -2.10 11.26 -4.72
N LEU A 24 -2.36 10.66 -5.88
CA LEU A 24 -1.52 9.59 -6.41
C LEU A 24 -0.09 10.06 -6.68
N CYS A 25 0.08 11.22 -7.31
CA CYS A 25 1.41 11.80 -7.52
C CYS A 25 2.13 12.07 -6.20
N TYR A 26 1.45 12.64 -5.24
CA TYR A 26 1.99 12.89 -3.91
C TYR A 26 2.40 11.59 -3.20
N LEU A 27 1.54 10.59 -3.24
CA LEU A 27 1.78 9.31 -2.59
C LEU A 27 2.99 8.58 -3.18
N VAL A 28 3.09 8.55 -4.52
CA VAL A 28 4.24 7.95 -5.21
C VAL A 28 5.52 8.73 -4.94
N LYS A 29 5.45 10.06 -4.87
CA LYS A 29 6.60 10.90 -4.53
C LYS A 29 7.14 10.60 -3.12
N VAL A 30 6.27 10.54 -2.14
CA VAL A 30 6.65 10.41 -0.72
C VAL A 30 6.98 8.95 -0.37
N ALA A 31 6.19 8.01 -0.86
CA ALA A 31 6.28 6.59 -0.49
C ALA A 31 6.93 5.70 -1.55
N GLY A 32 7.18 6.22 -2.75
CA GLY A 32 7.72 5.42 -3.85
C GLY A 32 9.15 4.92 -3.63
N PRO A 33 9.57 3.87 -4.34
CA PRO A 33 8.75 3.05 -5.24
C PRO A 33 7.64 2.29 -4.49
N VAL A 34 6.46 2.22 -5.07
CA VAL A 34 5.28 1.63 -4.40
C VAL A 34 4.47 0.79 -5.40
N LYS A 35 4.00 -0.38 -4.96
CA LYS A 35 3.16 -1.27 -5.79
C LYS A 35 1.72 -0.77 -5.84
N ARG A 36 1.06 -1.06 -6.96
CA ARG A 36 -0.37 -0.76 -7.15
C ARG A 36 -1.23 -1.29 -6.00
N GLU A 37 -1.03 -2.55 -5.63
CA GLU A 37 -1.80 -3.20 -4.55
C GLU A 37 -1.64 -2.49 -3.21
N THR A 38 -0.47 -1.93 -2.95
CA THR A 38 -0.21 -1.16 -1.73
C THR A 38 -0.96 0.16 -1.73
N MET A 39 -0.91 0.90 -2.84
CA MET A 39 -1.67 2.15 -2.98
C MET A 39 -3.18 1.90 -2.93
N GLN A 40 -3.64 0.92 -3.70
CA GLN A 40 -5.05 0.53 -3.72
C GLN A 40 -5.54 0.14 -2.34
N GLY A 41 -4.83 -0.75 -1.67
CA GLY A 41 -5.18 -1.18 -0.32
C GLY A 41 -5.23 -0.02 0.67
N ALA A 42 -4.26 0.89 0.63
CA ALA A 42 -4.20 2.05 1.51
C ALA A 42 -5.39 3.00 1.30
N LEU A 43 -5.67 3.36 0.05
CA LEU A 43 -6.70 4.34 -0.27
C LEU A 43 -8.12 3.78 -0.07
N LEU A 44 -8.34 2.50 -0.36
CA LEU A 44 -9.62 1.85 -0.13
C LEU A 44 -9.87 1.55 1.35
N GLN A 45 -8.84 1.14 2.10
CA GLN A 45 -8.95 0.91 3.54
C GLN A 45 -9.35 2.19 4.28
N GLU A 46 -8.77 3.32 3.90
CA GLU A 46 -9.12 4.63 4.46
C GLU A 46 -10.38 5.24 3.86
N GLN A 47 -11.01 4.57 2.91
CA GLN A 47 -12.22 5.05 2.21
C GLN A 47 -12.04 6.45 1.61
N LEU A 48 -10.84 6.76 1.14
CA LEU A 48 -10.53 8.07 0.58
C LEU A 48 -10.98 8.21 -0.86
N VAL A 49 -11.01 7.11 -1.61
CA VAL A 49 -11.40 7.09 -3.03
C VAL A 49 -12.19 5.84 -3.34
N ASN A 50 -12.98 5.89 -4.42
CA ASN A 50 -13.62 4.72 -4.99
C ASN A 50 -12.62 3.89 -5.83
N TYR A 51 -12.79 2.57 -5.86
CA TYR A 51 -11.92 1.66 -6.63
C TYR A 51 -11.82 2.04 -8.11
N PHE A 52 -12.95 2.33 -8.75
CA PHE A 52 -12.97 2.66 -10.19
C PHE A 52 -12.28 3.99 -10.47
N GLU A 53 -12.49 4.97 -9.63
CA GLU A 53 -11.82 6.27 -9.72
C GLU A 53 -10.32 6.17 -9.48
N PHE A 54 -9.90 5.31 -8.55
CA PHE A 54 -8.49 4.99 -8.33
C PHE A 54 -7.85 4.38 -9.57
N ALA A 55 -8.49 3.38 -10.17
CA ALA A 55 -7.98 2.69 -11.35
C ALA A 55 -7.85 3.64 -12.55
N ASP A 56 -8.86 4.46 -12.79
CA ASP A 56 -8.86 5.45 -13.87
C ASP A 56 -7.79 6.54 -13.64
N ALA A 57 -7.69 7.04 -12.41
CA ALA A 57 -6.69 8.05 -12.07
C ALA A 57 -5.26 7.51 -12.20
N LEU A 58 -5.02 6.28 -11.79
CA LEU A 58 -3.71 5.65 -11.92
C LEU A 58 -3.31 5.47 -13.38
N ALA A 59 -4.24 4.99 -14.21
CA ALA A 59 -4.03 4.88 -15.65
C ALA A 59 -3.73 6.24 -16.30
N GLU A 60 -4.42 7.28 -15.87
CA GLU A 60 -4.23 8.63 -16.42
C GLU A 60 -2.89 9.25 -16.02
N VAL A 61 -2.46 9.12 -14.77
CA VAL A 61 -1.16 9.64 -14.34
C VAL A 61 0.00 8.89 -15.00
N GLU A 62 -0.16 7.60 -15.27
CA GLU A 62 0.80 6.82 -16.05
C GLU A 62 0.84 7.28 -17.51
N LYS A 63 -0.32 7.46 -18.14
CA LYS A 63 -0.44 7.95 -19.52
C LYS A 63 0.17 9.34 -19.69
N GLN A 64 -0.02 10.23 -18.73
CA GLN A 64 0.56 11.57 -18.74
C GLN A 64 2.05 11.58 -18.34
N GLN A 65 2.64 10.42 -18.07
CA GLN A 65 4.05 10.29 -17.68
C GLN A 65 4.39 11.04 -16.39
N LEU A 66 3.45 11.12 -15.49
CA LEU A 66 3.67 11.65 -14.15
C LEU A 66 4.29 10.59 -13.22
N VAL A 67 4.02 9.32 -13.51
CA VAL A 67 4.61 8.17 -12.85
C VAL A 67 5.09 7.16 -13.90
N THR A 68 6.06 6.33 -13.54
CA THR A 68 6.52 5.20 -14.36
C THR A 68 6.41 3.91 -13.56
N VAL A 69 6.26 2.80 -14.26
CA VAL A 69 6.20 1.45 -13.68
C VAL A 69 7.45 0.68 -14.07
N ASP A 70 8.13 0.09 -13.11
CA ASP A 70 9.27 -0.78 -13.38
C ASP A 70 8.83 -2.23 -13.70
N GLU A 71 9.81 -3.11 -13.94
CA GLU A 71 9.57 -4.52 -14.27
C GLU A 71 8.91 -5.29 -13.12
N ASP A 72 9.10 -4.85 -11.89
CA ASP A 72 8.51 -5.44 -10.69
C ASP A 72 7.09 -4.90 -10.38
N GLY A 73 6.56 -4.02 -11.23
CA GLY A 73 5.25 -3.40 -11.05
C GLY A 73 5.24 -2.31 -9.98
N ARG A 74 6.38 -1.69 -9.71
CA ARG A 74 6.51 -0.58 -8.77
C ARG A 74 6.40 0.75 -9.46
N TYR A 75 5.60 1.64 -8.89
CA TYR A 75 5.42 2.98 -9.40
C TYR A 75 6.45 3.92 -8.80
N THR A 76 7.08 4.71 -9.66
CA THR A 76 8.07 5.72 -9.29
C THR A 76 7.67 7.06 -9.89
N ILE A 77 7.87 8.13 -9.14
CA ILE A 77 7.54 9.49 -9.62
C ILE A 77 8.51 9.93 -10.70
N THR A 78 7.99 10.59 -11.72
CA THR A 78 8.82 11.25 -12.74
C THR A 78 9.14 12.68 -12.32
N ARG A 79 10.00 13.35 -13.09
CA ARG A 79 10.29 14.78 -12.88
C ARG A 79 9.02 15.64 -13.02
N ARG A 80 8.19 15.33 -14.03
CA ARG A 80 6.88 16.02 -14.21
C ARG A 80 5.94 15.76 -13.04
N GLY A 81 5.86 14.52 -12.61
CA GLY A 81 5.04 14.14 -11.46
C GLY A 81 5.49 14.82 -10.17
N THR A 82 6.79 14.95 -9.95
CA THR A 82 7.36 15.68 -8.81
C THR A 82 6.92 17.15 -8.84
N THR A 83 6.99 17.79 -9.99
CA THR A 83 6.53 19.20 -10.16
C THR A 83 5.04 19.32 -9.83
N VAL A 84 4.20 18.41 -10.33
CA VAL A 84 2.76 18.39 -10.02
C VAL A 84 2.53 18.20 -8.52
N ALA A 85 3.21 17.26 -7.90
CA ALA A 85 3.07 16.99 -6.46
C ALA A 85 3.50 18.19 -5.62
N ASP A 86 4.61 18.82 -5.96
CA ASP A 86 5.13 19.97 -5.23
C ASP A 86 4.24 21.21 -5.35
N THR A 87 3.61 21.40 -6.51
CA THR A 87 2.78 22.57 -6.79
C THR A 87 1.36 22.41 -6.29
N LEU A 88 0.76 21.22 -6.46
CA LEU A 88 -0.68 21.02 -6.30
C LEU A 88 -1.07 20.17 -5.08
N ALA A 89 -0.15 19.41 -4.51
CA ALA A 89 -0.49 18.51 -3.40
C ALA A 89 -0.97 19.25 -2.15
N TYR A 90 -0.55 20.49 -1.97
CA TYR A 90 -0.98 21.32 -0.84
C TYR A 90 -2.43 21.81 -0.96
N ASP A 91 -3.04 21.71 -2.13
CA ASP A 91 -4.47 21.97 -2.31
C ASP A 91 -5.32 20.82 -1.75
N LEU A 92 -4.71 19.66 -1.48
CA LEU A 92 -5.37 18.55 -0.81
C LEU A 92 -5.44 18.78 0.69
N PRO A 93 -6.55 18.38 1.35
CA PRO A 93 -6.62 18.43 2.80
C PRO A 93 -5.46 17.66 3.45
N ARG A 94 -4.86 18.26 4.45
CA ARG A 94 -3.75 17.63 5.19
C ARG A 94 -4.13 16.26 5.75
N THR A 95 -5.36 16.14 6.26
CA THR A 95 -5.88 14.88 6.80
C THR A 95 -5.91 13.76 5.76
N VAL A 96 -6.26 14.07 4.52
CA VAL A 96 -6.25 13.12 3.41
C VAL A 96 -4.83 12.66 3.10
N ARG A 97 -3.90 13.60 2.98
CA ARG A 97 -2.48 13.30 2.71
C ARG A 97 -1.86 12.43 3.81
N GLU A 98 -2.06 12.79 5.05
CA GLU A 98 -1.53 12.06 6.20
C GLU A 98 -2.16 10.68 6.34
N SER A 99 -3.47 10.53 6.14
CA SER A 99 -4.16 9.23 6.15
C SER A 99 -3.62 8.31 5.07
N ALA A 100 -3.43 8.81 3.86
CA ALA A 100 -2.91 8.01 2.74
C ALA A 100 -1.49 7.49 3.03
N ILE A 101 -0.60 8.36 3.47
CA ILE A 101 0.79 7.98 3.79
C ILE A 101 0.83 6.99 4.95
N ARG A 102 0.08 7.25 6.00
CA ARG A 102 0.00 6.35 7.17
C ARG A 102 -0.46 4.96 6.76
N ALA A 103 -1.50 4.87 5.94
CA ALA A 103 -2.03 3.59 5.46
C ALA A 103 -1.01 2.82 4.61
N VAL A 104 -0.28 3.49 3.72
CA VAL A 104 0.80 2.85 2.95
C VAL A 104 1.89 2.30 3.87
N MET A 105 2.31 3.07 4.86
CA MET A 105 3.34 2.64 5.81
C MET A 105 2.88 1.47 6.66
N GLN A 106 1.61 1.45 7.06
CA GLN A 106 1.02 0.33 7.79
C GLN A 106 1.03 -0.95 6.94
N ILE A 107 0.61 -0.88 5.68
CA ILE A 107 0.60 -2.05 4.79
C ILE A 107 2.02 -2.58 4.57
N ARG A 108 2.99 -1.71 4.38
CA ARG A 108 4.40 -2.10 4.25
C ARG A 108 4.93 -2.79 5.50
N SER A 109 4.65 -2.21 6.66
CA SER A 109 5.03 -2.79 7.96
C SER A 109 4.38 -4.16 8.18
N TRP A 110 3.11 -4.31 7.82
CA TRP A 110 2.40 -5.58 7.88
C TRP A 110 3.03 -6.65 6.98
N ARG A 111 3.33 -6.30 5.74
CA ARG A 111 3.98 -7.22 4.79
C ARG A 111 5.37 -7.62 5.26
N HIS A 112 6.13 -6.69 5.79
CA HIS A 112 7.46 -6.97 6.33
C HIS A 112 7.36 -7.95 7.51
N ARG A 113 6.45 -7.72 8.46
CA ARG A 113 6.21 -8.64 9.57
C ARG A 113 5.72 -10.01 9.12
N ALA A 114 4.79 -10.06 8.17
CA ALA A 114 4.29 -11.31 7.62
C ALA A 114 5.39 -12.12 6.93
N ALA A 115 6.31 -11.45 6.22
CA ALA A 115 7.46 -12.11 5.60
C ALA A 115 8.50 -12.60 6.62
N SER A 116 8.60 -11.94 7.77
CA SER A 116 9.51 -12.31 8.85
C SER A 116 8.97 -13.42 9.76
N ASN A 117 7.64 -13.55 9.81
CA ASN A 117 6.99 -14.57 10.64
C ASN A 117 6.81 -15.86 9.84
N ARG A 118 7.24 -16.97 10.41
CA ARG A 118 7.11 -18.30 9.82
C ARG A 118 6.44 -19.25 10.78
N ALA A 119 5.53 -20.07 10.25
CA ALA A 119 4.94 -21.18 10.96
C ALA A 119 5.07 -22.43 10.09
N VAL A 120 5.70 -23.46 10.60
CA VAL A 120 5.93 -24.73 9.89
C VAL A 120 5.44 -25.87 10.75
N VAL A 121 4.65 -26.78 10.16
CA VAL A 121 4.24 -28.03 10.80
C VAL A 121 5.32 -29.08 10.51
N GLN A 122 5.88 -29.66 11.56
CA GLN A 122 6.86 -30.73 11.46
C GLN A 122 6.30 -32.03 12.04
N GLU A 123 6.55 -33.13 11.34
CA GLU A 123 6.27 -34.47 11.82
C GLU A 123 7.58 -35.15 12.20
N LYS A 124 7.63 -35.68 13.42
CA LYS A 124 8.75 -36.47 13.91
C LYS A 124 8.23 -37.60 14.77
N ASP A 125 8.59 -38.84 14.40
CA ASP A 125 8.23 -40.05 15.14
C ASP A 125 6.72 -40.23 15.36
N GLY A 126 5.88 -39.84 14.38
CA GLY A 126 4.43 -39.89 14.47
C GLY A 126 3.80 -38.80 15.31
N GLN A 127 4.59 -37.84 15.77
CA GLN A 127 4.12 -36.65 16.51
C GLN A 127 4.22 -35.41 15.63
N PHE A 128 3.24 -34.53 15.78
CA PHE A 128 3.22 -33.25 15.07
C PHE A 128 3.61 -32.12 16.01
N SER A 129 4.42 -31.21 15.50
CA SER A 129 4.73 -29.97 16.19
C SER A 129 4.61 -28.78 15.24
N VAL A 130 4.22 -27.63 15.76
CA VAL A 130 4.21 -26.36 15.04
C VAL A 130 5.38 -25.51 15.52
N VAL A 131 6.26 -25.16 14.60
CA VAL A 131 7.40 -24.28 14.87
C VAL A 131 7.06 -22.90 14.33
N CYS A 132 6.95 -21.93 15.23
CA CYS A 132 6.78 -20.51 14.90
C CYS A 132 8.11 -19.79 15.09
N SER A 133 8.54 -19.06 14.09
CA SER A 133 9.77 -18.29 14.15
C SER A 133 9.60 -16.89 13.58
N ILE A 134 10.37 -15.96 14.11
CA ILE A 134 10.51 -14.60 13.61
C ILE A 134 11.95 -14.45 13.15
N ALA A 135 12.14 -14.17 11.85
CA ALA A 135 13.45 -13.97 11.26
C ALA A 135 13.76 -12.48 11.12
N ASP A 136 14.96 -12.10 11.47
CA ASP A 136 15.50 -10.76 11.22
C ASP A 136 16.96 -10.87 10.80
N MET A 137 17.33 -10.14 9.75
CA MET A 137 18.69 -10.09 9.21
C MET A 137 19.33 -11.47 8.95
N GLY A 138 18.52 -12.43 8.49
CA GLY A 138 18.99 -13.77 8.12
C GLY A 138 19.11 -14.76 9.29
N SER A 139 18.71 -14.38 10.48
CA SER A 139 18.67 -15.28 11.65
C SER A 139 17.32 -15.20 12.36
N ASP A 140 16.96 -16.30 13.03
CA ASP A 140 15.76 -16.32 13.85
C ASP A 140 16.04 -15.58 15.17
N VAL A 141 15.35 -14.47 15.39
CA VAL A 141 15.40 -13.72 16.65
C VAL A 141 14.44 -14.26 17.71
N PHE A 142 13.45 -15.03 17.27
CA PHE A 142 12.49 -15.72 18.12
C PHE A 142 12.11 -17.05 17.48
N ARG A 143 12.05 -18.12 18.28
CA ARG A 143 11.57 -19.42 17.86
C ARG A 143 10.76 -20.08 18.97
N MET A 144 9.60 -20.59 18.64
CA MET A 144 8.74 -21.33 19.55
C MET A 144 8.27 -22.62 18.89
N GLU A 145 8.31 -23.72 19.61
CA GLU A 145 7.83 -25.02 19.15
C GLU A 145 6.69 -25.49 20.07
N LEU A 146 5.56 -25.83 19.46
CA LEU A 146 4.39 -26.33 20.15
C LEU A 146 4.11 -27.76 19.71
N ALA A 147 4.07 -28.69 20.66
CA ALA A 147 3.64 -30.05 20.40
C ALA A 147 2.11 -30.09 20.22
N MET A 148 1.68 -30.76 19.15
CA MET A 148 0.26 -30.96 18.87
C MET A 148 -0.17 -32.34 19.37
N PRO A 149 -1.20 -32.44 20.24
CA PRO A 149 -1.62 -33.71 20.81
C PRO A 149 -2.27 -34.66 19.81
N ASP A 150 -2.88 -34.10 18.73
CA ASP A 150 -3.56 -34.87 17.69
C ASP A 150 -3.21 -34.36 16.28
N SER A 151 -3.26 -35.27 15.31
CA SER A 151 -3.05 -34.96 13.89
C SER A 151 -4.27 -34.28 13.25
#